data_febdea85eb7ee5fb71cc65b0fe552d89
#
_entry.id   febdea85eb7ee5fb71cc65b0fe552d89
#
_cell.length_a   1.000
_cell.length_b   1.000
_cell.length_c   1.000
_cell.angle_alpha   90.00
_cell.angle_beta   90.00
_cell.angle_gamma   90.00
#
_symmetry.space_group_name_H-M   'P 1'
#
loop_
_entity.id
_entity.type
_entity.pdbx_description
1 polymer ?
#
loop_
_entity_poly.entity_id
_entity_poly.type
_entity_poly.pdbx_seq_one_letter_code
_entity_poly.pdbx_strand_id
1 'polypeptide(L)'
;RLRFGIVKSETRFPFVSALTFRYLCIKCRAVSWYNCGNFLYDRDCLCKKIGSVSMSVSWNLWHGCHKISEGGRHCYVYRQDSRYDKDSSVVTRTAAFDLPLRCKRNGDFRIPSGEMVYTCFTSDFFLEEADEWRAEAWAIIRERCDLSFLIPTKRIDRFRVSLPSDWGDGYDHVAIACTVENQDRANYRLPLFRSLPIRHKLLFCAPLLGALDLSGYLDDDIEEVSVGGESGMDARVCDYDWVLDIRRQCIAADIPFSFHQTGARLRKGGKVYRIRREFQHSQARRAGINYKIDR
;
A
#
# COMPACT_ATOMS: atom_id res chain seq x y z
N ARG A 1 -25.39 -28.35 14.67
CA ARG A 1 -24.45 -29.50 14.60
C ARG A 1 -24.31 -29.86 13.12
N LEU A 2 -23.23 -29.45 12.49
CA LEU A 2 -22.85 -29.85 11.13
C LEU A 2 -21.69 -30.85 11.25
N ARG A 3 -21.89 -32.06 10.70
CA ARG A 3 -20.88 -33.11 10.63
C ARG A 3 -19.98 -32.86 9.41
N PHE A 4 -18.68 -32.83 9.63
CA PHE A 4 -17.68 -32.85 8.56
C PHE A 4 -17.42 -34.30 8.13
N GLY A 5 -17.62 -34.58 6.85
CA GLY A 5 -17.23 -35.84 6.24
C GLY A 5 -15.92 -35.68 5.48
N ILE A 6 -14.85 -36.34 5.93
CA ILE A 6 -13.57 -36.43 5.21
C ILE A 6 -13.66 -37.65 4.28
N VAL A 7 -13.60 -37.44 2.98
CA VAL A 7 -13.43 -38.51 2.00
C VAL A 7 -11.94 -38.57 1.61
N LYS A 8 -11.24 -39.61 2.05
CA LYS A 8 -9.88 -39.95 1.60
C LYS A 8 -10.01 -40.78 0.32
N SER A 9 -9.42 -40.36 -0.80
CA SER A 9 -9.10 -41.19 -1.92
C SER A 9 -7.58 -41.40 -1.99
N GLU A 10 -7.14 -42.63 -1.74
CA GLU A 10 -5.74 -43.02 -1.91
C GLU A 10 -5.52 -43.35 -3.39
N THR A 11 -4.61 -42.58 -4.03
CA THR A 11 -3.90 -43.02 -5.24
C THR A 11 -2.40 -42.76 -5.02
N ARG A 12 -1.62 -43.84 -5.02
CA ARG A 12 -0.17 -43.84 -4.88
C ARG A 12 0.50 -43.23 -6.10
N PHE A 13 1.18 -42.08 -5.94
CA PHE A 13 2.35 -41.66 -6.71
C PHE A 13 3.24 -40.76 -5.84
N PRO A 14 4.58 -40.68 -6.06
CA PRO A 14 5.51 -40.22 -5.05
C PRO A 14 5.69 -38.71 -5.05
N PHE A 15 5.75 -38.17 -3.85
CA PHE A 15 6.31 -36.90 -3.43
C PHE A 15 6.19 -35.67 -4.36
N VAL A 16 5.09 -34.96 -4.25
CA VAL A 16 5.02 -33.47 -4.19
C VAL A 16 3.78 -33.15 -3.35
N SER A 17 3.96 -32.61 -2.15
CA SER A 17 2.84 -32.19 -1.29
C SER A 17 2.31 -30.83 -1.73
N ALA A 18 1.42 -30.83 -2.72
CA ALA A 18 0.60 -29.65 -3.01
C ALA A 18 -0.74 -29.83 -2.28
N LEU A 19 -0.97 -29.06 -1.24
CA LEU A 19 -2.27 -28.96 -0.58
C LEU A 19 -3.23 -28.17 -1.47
N THR A 20 -4.14 -28.88 -2.12
CA THR A 20 -5.22 -28.26 -2.90
C THR A 20 -6.42 -28.04 -1.98
N PHE A 21 -6.75 -26.79 -1.69
CA PHE A 21 -7.95 -26.45 -0.94
C PHE A 21 -9.10 -26.13 -1.90
N ARG A 22 -10.26 -26.73 -1.63
CA ARG A 22 -11.50 -26.48 -2.35
C ARG A 22 -12.32 -25.49 -1.54
N TYR A 23 -12.47 -24.28 -2.05
CA TYR A 23 -13.35 -23.29 -1.43
C TYR A 23 -14.63 -23.11 -2.25
N LEU A 24 -15.76 -23.15 -1.56
CA LEU A 24 -17.07 -22.85 -2.12
C LEU A 24 -17.43 -21.41 -1.74
N CYS A 25 -17.44 -20.51 -2.73
CA CYS A 25 -17.98 -19.17 -2.49
C CYS A 25 -19.50 -19.29 -2.29
N ILE A 26 -19.96 -19.15 -1.05
CA ILE A 26 -21.37 -19.34 -0.67
C ILE A 26 -22.29 -18.33 -1.37
N LYS A 27 -21.78 -17.14 -1.73
CA LYS A 27 -22.57 -16.10 -2.40
C LYS A 27 -22.65 -16.28 -3.93
N CYS A 28 -21.64 -16.84 -4.56
CA CYS A 28 -21.55 -16.92 -6.02
C CYS A 28 -21.82 -18.32 -6.61
N ARG A 29 -21.97 -19.37 -5.79
CA ARG A 29 -22.10 -20.79 -6.21
C ARG A 29 -21.01 -21.27 -7.19
N ALA A 30 -19.89 -20.54 -7.28
CA ALA A 30 -18.78 -20.93 -8.14
C ALA A 30 -17.77 -21.78 -7.36
N VAL A 31 -17.36 -22.89 -7.98
CA VAL A 31 -16.25 -23.72 -7.48
C VAL A 31 -15.03 -23.34 -8.27
N SER A 32 -14.07 -22.68 -7.65
CA SER A 32 -12.79 -22.40 -8.27
C SER A 32 -11.69 -23.23 -7.64
N TRP A 33 -10.83 -23.80 -8.47
CA TRP A 33 -9.65 -24.54 -8.05
C TRP A 33 -8.44 -23.62 -8.15
N TYR A 34 -7.86 -23.24 -7.04
CA TYR A 34 -6.61 -22.49 -7.02
C TYR A 34 -5.51 -23.36 -6.45
N ASN A 35 -4.45 -23.49 -7.23
CA ASN A 35 -3.22 -24.17 -6.82
C ASN A 35 -2.25 -23.12 -6.31
N CYS A 36 -2.19 -22.89 -4.99
CA CYS A 36 -1.28 -21.94 -4.36
C CYS A 36 0.20 -22.36 -4.42
N GLY A 37 0.53 -23.45 -5.13
CA GLY A 37 1.86 -24.08 -5.07
C GLY A 37 2.87 -23.65 -6.13
N ASN A 38 2.52 -22.89 -7.15
CA ASN A 38 3.42 -22.64 -8.30
C ASN A 38 3.38 -21.20 -8.86
N PHE A 39 3.00 -20.21 -8.09
CA PHE A 39 3.35 -18.84 -8.48
C PHE A 39 4.75 -18.55 -7.94
N LEU A 40 5.76 -18.74 -8.77
CA LEU A 40 7.03 -18.04 -8.64
C LEU A 40 6.69 -16.54 -8.77
N TYR A 41 6.50 -15.90 -7.64
CA TYR A 41 6.40 -14.45 -7.58
C TYR A 41 7.77 -13.89 -7.93
N ASP A 42 7.89 -13.46 -9.17
CA ASP A 42 9.00 -12.63 -9.62
C ASP A 42 8.97 -11.34 -8.78
N ARG A 43 10.02 -11.06 -8.00
CA ARG A 43 10.21 -9.79 -7.28
C ARG A 43 10.00 -8.60 -8.21
N ASP A 44 10.35 -8.75 -9.49
CA ASP A 44 10.09 -7.81 -10.57
C ASP A 44 8.60 -7.50 -10.82
N CYS A 45 7.68 -8.39 -10.41
CA CYS A 45 6.26 -8.24 -10.72
C CYS A 45 5.58 -7.14 -9.88
N LEU A 46 5.94 -6.97 -8.60
CA LEU A 46 5.34 -5.94 -7.75
C LEU A 46 5.82 -4.55 -8.14
N CYS A 47 7.14 -4.36 -8.33
CA CYS A 47 7.72 -3.10 -8.80
C CYS A 47 7.25 -2.72 -10.22
N LYS A 48 7.15 -3.68 -11.15
CA LYS A 48 6.62 -3.46 -12.50
C LYS A 48 5.16 -3.05 -12.49
N LYS A 49 4.34 -3.60 -11.57
CA LYS A 49 2.91 -3.25 -11.46
C LYS A 49 2.69 -1.86 -10.85
N ILE A 50 3.51 -1.41 -9.90
CA ILE A 50 3.44 -0.06 -9.34
C ILE A 50 3.79 1.01 -10.39
N GLY A 51 4.62 0.67 -11.38
CA GLY A 51 5.05 1.57 -12.47
C GLY A 51 4.25 1.44 -13.78
N SER A 52 3.42 0.41 -13.98
CA SER A 52 2.61 0.23 -15.19
C SER A 52 1.26 0.92 -15.06
N VAL A 53 0.72 1.43 -16.18
CA VAL A 53 -0.64 1.99 -16.27
C VAL A 53 -1.65 0.82 -16.30
N SER A 54 -1.69 0.03 -15.23
CA SER A 54 -2.84 -0.82 -14.90
C SER A 54 -3.91 0.05 -14.28
N MET A 55 -5.19 -0.24 -14.52
CA MET A 55 -6.29 0.43 -13.83
C MET A 55 -6.22 0.07 -12.35
N SER A 56 -5.52 0.90 -11.57
CA SER A 56 -5.37 0.68 -10.14
C SER A 56 -6.73 0.78 -9.44
N VAL A 57 -7.07 -0.24 -8.67
CA VAL A 57 -8.30 -0.28 -7.90
C VAL A 57 -8.05 0.32 -6.52
N SER A 58 -8.88 1.29 -6.12
CA SER A 58 -8.85 1.79 -4.75
C SER A 58 -9.85 1.02 -3.89
N TRP A 59 -9.38 0.48 -2.78
CA TRP A 59 -10.19 -0.23 -1.80
C TRP A 59 -10.10 0.46 -0.43
N ASN A 60 -11.11 1.23 -0.09
CA ASN A 60 -11.22 1.90 1.20
C ASN A 60 -12.24 1.15 2.06
N LEU A 61 -11.75 0.30 2.95
CA LEU A 61 -12.56 -0.54 3.85
C LEU A 61 -13.32 0.29 4.87
N TRP A 62 -12.67 1.35 5.33
CA TRP A 62 -13.23 2.37 6.22
C TRP A 62 -12.81 3.76 5.75
N HIS A 63 -13.50 4.74 6.25
CA HIS A 63 -13.28 6.15 5.96
C HIS A 63 -13.16 6.92 7.27
N GLY A 64 -12.40 8.00 7.27
CA GLY A 64 -12.08 8.77 8.46
C GLY A 64 -10.73 8.34 9.07
N CYS A 65 -10.07 9.28 9.75
CA CYS A 65 -8.74 9.06 10.32
C CYS A 65 -8.41 10.16 11.34
N HIS A 66 -7.53 9.87 12.31
CA HIS A 66 -6.96 10.87 13.18
C HIS A 66 -5.56 11.30 12.70
N LYS A 67 -5.29 12.61 12.79
CA LYS A 67 -3.99 13.17 12.41
C LYS A 67 -2.97 12.88 13.52
N ILE A 68 -1.92 12.12 13.22
CA ILE A 68 -0.89 11.72 14.19
C ILE A 68 0.49 12.34 13.92
N SER A 69 0.62 13.10 12.86
CA SER A 69 1.87 13.75 12.49
C SER A 69 1.63 15.00 11.65
N GLU A 70 2.70 15.74 11.42
CA GLU A 70 2.71 16.96 10.61
C GLU A 70 2.20 16.70 9.19
N GLY A 71 2.44 15.49 8.64
CA GLY A 71 1.93 15.07 7.34
C GLY A 71 0.42 14.96 7.26
N GLY A 72 -0.27 14.83 8.40
CA GLY A 72 -1.73 14.84 8.48
C GLY A 72 -2.35 16.24 8.53
N ARG A 73 -1.56 17.31 8.76
CA ARG A 73 -2.08 18.66 9.00
C ARG A 73 -3.01 19.15 7.88
N HIS A 74 -2.60 18.99 6.61
CA HIS A 74 -3.36 19.41 5.43
C HIS A 74 -3.84 18.20 4.62
N CYS A 75 -4.26 17.14 5.32
CA CYS A 75 -4.74 15.92 4.68
C CYS A 75 -5.85 16.20 3.67
N TYR A 76 -5.72 15.61 2.48
CA TYR A 76 -6.68 15.79 1.41
C TYR A 76 -8.06 15.19 1.73
N VAL A 77 -8.13 14.15 2.56
CA VAL A 77 -9.39 13.54 2.99
C VAL A 77 -10.22 14.55 3.77
N TYR A 78 -9.63 15.16 4.80
CA TYR A 78 -10.29 16.22 5.59
C TYR A 78 -10.77 17.39 4.71
N ARG A 79 -9.96 17.79 3.73
CA ARG A 79 -10.31 18.86 2.80
C ARG A 79 -11.42 18.46 1.82
N GLN A 80 -11.53 17.19 1.46
CA GLN A 80 -12.61 16.69 0.63
C GLN A 80 -13.90 16.60 1.43
N ASP A 81 -13.85 16.03 2.63
CA ASP A 81 -15.01 15.82 3.48
C ASP A 81 -15.64 17.14 3.93
N SER A 82 -14.82 18.15 4.26
CA SER A 82 -15.34 19.49 4.62
C SER A 82 -16.16 20.17 3.52
N ARG A 83 -16.06 19.75 2.25
CA ARG A 83 -16.92 20.25 1.16
C ARG A 83 -18.33 19.67 1.18
N TYR A 84 -18.53 18.60 1.95
CA TYR A 84 -19.78 17.88 2.07
C TYR A 84 -20.27 17.83 3.52
N ASP A 85 -19.75 18.73 4.37
CA ASP A 85 -20.05 18.81 5.80
C ASP A 85 -19.86 17.48 6.55
N LYS A 86 -18.86 16.68 6.10
CA LYS A 86 -18.49 15.41 6.73
C LYS A 86 -17.32 15.60 7.68
N ASP A 87 -17.43 14.99 8.85
CA ASP A 87 -16.34 14.94 9.82
C ASP A 87 -15.43 13.74 9.56
N SER A 88 -14.22 14.02 9.04
CA SER A 88 -13.20 13.00 8.79
C SER A 88 -12.62 12.38 10.06
N SER A 89 -12.89 12.91 11.25
CA SER A 89 -12.46 12.30 12.52
C SER A 89 -13.37 11.15 12.94
N VAL A 90 -14.58 11.06 12.38
CA VAL A 90 -15.50 9.94 12.61
C VAL A 90 -15.15 8.80 11.68
N VAL A 91 -14.63 7.71 12.28
CA VAL A 91 -14.23 6.52 11.52
C VAL A 91 -15.43 5.60 11.32
N THR A 92 -15.69 5.25 10.08
CA THR A 92 -16.83 4.38 9.74
C THR A 92 -16.44 3.34 8.70
N ARG A 93 -16.98 2.12 8.87
CA ARG A 93 -16.88 1.05 7.86
C ARG A 93 -17.63 1.47 6.60
N THR A 94 -17.02 1.32 5.44
CA THR A 94 -17.62 1.72 4.16
C THR A 94 -18.49 0.61 3.56
N ALA A 95 -19.41 1.00 2.69
CA ALA A 95 -20.15 0.04 1.88
C ALA A 95 -19.27 -0.77 0.91
N ALA A 96 -18.01 -0.35 0.69
CA ALA A 96 -17.04 -1.05 -0.17
C ALA A 96 -16.15 -2.04 0.59
N PHE A 97 -16.45 -2.34 1.86
CA PHE A 97 -15.62 -3.18 2.71
C PHE A 97 -15.33 -4.56 2.08
N ASP A 98 -16.34 -5.19 1.48
CA ASP A 98 -16.24 -6.49 0.82
C ASP A 98 -15.96 -6.41 -0.69
N LEU A 99 -15.55 -5.25 -1.20
CA LEU A 99 -15.37 -5.00 -2.64
C LEU A 99 -14.51 -6.06 -3.35
N PRO A 100 -13.38 -6.54 -2.78
CA PRO A 100 -12.56 -7.56 -3.44
C PRO A 100 -13.29 -8.90 -3.65
N LEU A 101 -14.28 -9.21 -2.80
CA LEU A 101 -15.06 -10.45 -2.87
C LEU A 101 -16.32 -10.31 -3.74
N ARG A 102 -16.64 -9.11 -4.24
CA ARG A 102 -17.85 -8.90 -5.04
C ARG A 102 -17.71 -9.48 -6.42
N CYS A 103 -18.75 -10.21 -6.84
CA CYS A 103 -18.85 -10.78 -8.16
C CYS A 103 -19.73 -9.96 -9.10
N LYS A 104 -19.51 -10.14 -10.40
CA LYS A 104 -20.40 -9.74 -11.48
C LYS A 104 -21.54 -10.77 -11.61
N ARG A 105 -22.51 -10.50 -12.49
CA ARG A 105 -23.64 -11.44 -12.76
C ARG A 105 -23.20 -12.79 -13.32
N ASN A 106 -22.08 -12.83 -14.05
CA ASN A 106 -21.50 -14.04 -14.61
C ASN A 106 -20.66 -14.88 -13.62
N GLY A 107 -20.57 -14.45 -12.36
CA GLY A 107 -19.80 -15.13 -11.31
C GLY A 107 -18.36 -14.68 -11.17
N ASP A 108 -17.77 -13.93 -12.12
CA ASP A 108 -16.41 -13.43 -12.01
C ASP A 108 -16.29 -12.35 -10.94
N PHE A 109 -15.13 -12.26 -10.29
CA PHE A 109 -14.85 -11.14 -9.40
C PHE A 109 -14.91 -9.79 -10.16
N ARG A 110 -15.39 -8.75 -9.47
CA ARG A 110 -15.38 -7.38 -10.02
C ARG A 110 -13.97 -6.86 -10.22
N ILE A 111 -13.06 -7.20 -9.30
CA ILE A 111 -11.63 -6.91 -9.43
C ILE A 111 -10.98 -8.14 -10.06
N PRO A 112 -10.48 -8.05 -11.30
CA PRO A 112 -9.82 -9.16 -11.98
C PRO A 112 -8.54 -9.60 -11.24
N SER A 113 -8.16 -10.87 -11.40
CA SER A 113 -6.89 -11.38 -10.90
C SER A 113 -5.71 -10.60 -11.49
N GLY A 114 -4.65 -10.44 -10.69
CA GLY A 114 -3.44 -9.74 -11.09
C GLY A 114 -3.49 -8.22 -10.93
N GLU A 115 -4.61 -7.64 -10.51
CA GLU A 115 -4.71 -6.19 -10.31
C GLU A 115 -4.02 -5.73 -9.01
N MET A 116 -3.49 -4.48 -9.05
CA MET A 116 -2.99 -3.78 -7.87
C MET A 116 -4.12 -3.07 -7.14
N VAL A 117 -4.26 -3.33 -5.85
CA VAL A 117 -5.27 -2.74 -4.98
C VAL A 117 -4.62 -1.76 -4.01
N TYR A 118 -4.93 -0.49 -4.17
CA TYR A 118 -4.53 0.58 -3.25
C TYR A 118 -5.48 0.61 -2.05
N THR A 119 -4.97 0.23 -0.89
CA THR A 119 -5.78 -0.09 0.29
C THR A 119 -5.77 1.05 1.31
N CYS A 120 -6.95 1.47 1.79
CA CYS A 120 -7.12 2.46 2.86
C CYS A 120 -6.55 3.86 2.58
N PHE A 121 -6.64 4.38 1.36
CA PHE A 121 -6.16 5.73 1.03
C PHE A 121 -7.01 6.87 1.62
N THR A 122 -8.24 6.58 2.10
CA THR A 122 -9.08 7.56 2.81
C THR A 122 -9.03 7.43 4.32
N SER A 123 -8.11 6.60 4.83
CA SER A 123 -7.89 6.33 6.25
C SER A 123 -6.45 5.83 6.49
N ASP A 124 -6.24 5.08 7.55
CA ASP A 124 -5.03 4.30 7.80
C ASP A 124 -5.45 2.86 8.17
N PHE A 125 -4.78 1.86 7.60
CA PHE A 125 -5.16 0.46 7.82
C PHE A 125 -4.97 0.01 9.27
N PHE A 126 -4.02 0.60 9.99
CA PHE A 126 -3.72 0.27 11.39
C PHE A 126 -4.34 1.26 12.38
N LEU A 127 -5.42 1.94 11.98
CA LEU A 127 -6.18 2.82 12.85
C LEU A 127 -6.83 2.04 14.01
N GLU A 128 -6.91 2.63 15.19
CA GLU A 128 -7.40 1.98 16.41
C GLU A 128 -8.87 1.56 16.32
N GLU A 129 -9.72 2.43 15.82
CA GLU A 129 -11.15 2.19 15.66
C GLU A 129 -11.44 1.07 14.65
N ALA A 130 -10.47 0.71 13.82
CA ALA A 130 -10.60 -0.37 12.86
C ALA A 130 -10.11 -1.73 13.40
N ASP A 131 -9.66 -1.83 14.65
CA ASP A 131 -9.12 -3.08 15.22
C ASP A 131 -10.13 -4.23 15.15
N GLU A 132 -11.40 -3.96 15.43
CA GLU A 132 -12.48 -4.97 15.35
C GLU A 132 -12.73 -5.45 13.91
N TRP A 133 -12.49 -4.60 12.91
CA TRP A 133 -12.73 -4.92 11.49
C TRP A 133 -11.50 -5.50 10.80
N ARG A 134 -10.32 -5.33 11.38
CA ARG A 134 -9.04 -5.67 10.74
C ARG A 134 -8.88 -7.17 10.51
N ALA A 135 -9.38 -8.01 11.42
CA ALA A 135 -9.35 -9.46 11.25
C ALA A 135 -10.13 -9.90 10.01
N GLU A 136 -11.32 -9.30 9.76
CA GLU A 136 -12.12 -9.57 8.56
C GLU A 136 -11.42 -9.01 7.30
N ALA A 137 -10.78 -7.85 7.39
CA ALA A 137 -9.99 -7.28 6.30
C ALA A 137 -8.83 -8.19 5.89
N TRP A 138 -8.10 -8.74 6.85
CA TRP A 138 -7.04 -9.71 6.59
C TRP A 138 -7.58 -11.01 5.97
N ALA A 139 -8.76 -11.47 6.40
CA ALA A 139 -9.39 -12.64 5.78
C ALA A 139 -9.71 -12.40 4.30
N ILE A 140 -10.21 -11.20 3.93
CA ILE A 140 -10.45 -10.80 2.54
C ILE A 140 -9.13 -10.76 1.74
N ILE A 141 -8.08 -10.16 2.29
CA ILE A 141 -6.76 -10.09 1.65
C ILE A 141 -6.21 -11.50 1.40
N ARG A 142 -6.31 -12.40 2.37
CA ARG A 142 -5.87 -13.79 2.25
C ARG A 142 -6.67 -14.57 1.21
N GLU A 143 -7.99 -14.37 1.14
CA GLU A 143 -8.86 -15.02 0.16
C GLU A 143 -8.53 -14.57 -1.28
N ARG A 144 -8.11 -13.31 -1.45
CA ARG A 144 -7.77 -12.73 -2.73
C ARG A 144 -6.25 -12.67 -2.96
N CYS A 145 -5.56 -13.78 -2.71
CA CYS A 145 -4.11 -13.90 -2.97
C CYS A 145 -3.72 -13.75 -4.46
N ASP A 146 -4.69 -13.72 -5.35
CA ASP A 146 -4.57 -13.41 -6.77
C ASP A 146 -4.44 -11.90 -7.08
N LEU A 147 -4.63 -11.04 -6.08
CA LEU A 147 -4.44 -9.59 -6.16
C LEU A 147 -3.12 -9.19 -5.49
N SER A 148 -2.62 -7.99 -5.79
CA SER A 148 -1.53 -7.38 -5.04
C SER A 148 -2.07 -6.22 -4.22
N PHE A 149 -1.83 -6.20 -2.90
CA PHE A 149 -2.32 -5.14 -2.02
C PHE A 149 -1.20 -4.21 -1.59
N LEU A 150 -1.37 -2.91 -1.78
CA LEU A 150 -0.48 -1.88 -1.26
C LEU A 150 -1.16 -1.13 -0.12
N ILE A 151 -0.56 -1.21 1.07
CA ILE A 151 -1.10 -0.65 2.30
C ILE A 151 -0.16 0.46 2.83
N PRO A 152 -0.44 1.74 2.55
CA PRO A 152 0.31 2.84 3.15
C PRO A 152 -0.14 3.07 4.59
N THR A 153 0.83 3.35 5.48
CA THR A 153 0.53 3.65 6.88
C THR A 153 1.48 4.66 7.49
N LYS A 154 0.98 5.43 8.46
CA LYS A 154 1.74 6.25 9.40
C LYS A 154 1.78 5.63 10.81
N ARG A 155 1.08 4.50 11.01
CA ARG A 155 0.91 3.80 12.28
C ARG A 155 1.65 2.47 12.30
N ILE A 156 2.90 2.48 11.88
CA ILE A 156 3.70 1.26 11.79
C ILE A 156 3.94 0.60 13.16
N ASP A 157 3.89 1.37 14.23
CA ASP A 157 3.96 0.91 15.62
C ASP A 157 2.79 0.01 16.01
N ARG A 158 1.66 0.10 15.30
CA ARG A 158 0.48 -0.74 15.51
C ARG A 158 0.40 -1.96 14.58
N PHE A 159 1.41 -2.19 13.76
CA PHE A 159 1.42 -3.26 12.76
C PHE A 159 1.05 -4.64 13.33
N ARG A 160 1.54 -4.97 14.54
CA ARG A 160 1.31 -6.27 15.17
C ARG A 160 -0.09 -6.43 15.76
N VAL A 161 -0.88 -5.35 15.88
CA VAL A 161 -2.25 -5.41 16.41
C VAL A 161 -3.17 -6.07 15.38
N SER A 162 -3.85 -7.13 15.79
CA SER A 162 -4.77 -7.93 14.94
C SER A 162 -4.11 -8.54 13.70
N LEU A 163 -2.80 -8.84 13.78
CA LEU A 163 -2.08 -9.53 12.72
C LEU A 163 -2.59 -10.99 12.64
N PRO A 164 -2.80 -11.56 11.44
CA PRO A 164 -3.22 -12.96 11.30
C PRO A 164 -2.19 -13.93 11.90
N SER A 165 -2.66 -15.02 12.50
CA SER A 165 -1.76 -16.04 13.07
C SER A 165 -0.89 -16.76 12.04
N ASP A 166 -1.32 -16.76 10.78
CA ASP A 166 -0.63 -17.35 9.63
C ASP A 166 0.18 -16.32 8.82
N TRP A 167 0.41 -15.12 9.38
CA TRP A 167 1.17 -14.06 8.69
C TRP A 167 2.62 -14.45 8.38
N GLY A 168 3.29 -15.17 9.29
CA GLY A 168 4.70 -15.55 9.14
C GLY A 168 5.61 -14.33 8.92
N ASP A 169 6.41 -14.37 7.86
CA ASP A 169 7.30 -13.27 7.44
C ASP A 169 6.62 -12.29 6.47
N GLY A 170 5.33 -12.45 6.24
CA GLY A 170 4.52 -11.62 5.35
C GLY A 170 3.92 -12.37 4.17
N TYR A 171 2.76 -11.95 3.74
CA TYR A 171 2.12 -12.49 2.53
C TYR A 171 2.81 -11.96 1.28
N ASP A 172 3.06 -12.85 0.28
CA ASP A 172 3.72 -12.53 -0.99
C ASP A 172 3.00 -11.49 -1.85
N HIS A 173 1.73 -11.27 -1.59
CA HIS A 173 0.87 -10.36 -2.35
C HIS A 173 0.52 -9.08 -1.57
N VAL A 174 1.22 -8.82 -0.46
CA VAL A 174 0.97 -7.64 0.39
C VAL A 174 2.24 -6.83 0.57
N ALA A 175 2.20 -5.58 0.13
CA ALA A 175 3.23 -4.60 0.37
C ALA A 175 2.78 -3.58 1.41
N ILE A 176 3.63 -3.30 2.39
CA ILE A 176 3.42 -2.24 3.38
C ILE A 176 4.30 -1.06 3.03
N ALA A 177 3.69 0.11 2.89
CA ALA A 177 4.41 1.35 2.64
C ALA A 177 4.44 2.21 3.91
N CYS A 178 5.60 2.28 4.57
CA CYS A 178 5.80 3.15 5.71
C CYS A 178 5.92 4.61 5.24
N THR A 179 5.04 5.48 5.74
CA THR A 179 5.11 6.92 5.40
C THR A 179 6.04 7.65 6.35
N VAL A 180 6.97 8.44 5.80
CA VAL A 180 7.87 9.34 6.54
C VAL A 180 7.90 10.70 5.87
N GLU A 181 7.51 11.73 6.61
CA GLU A 181 7.32 13.09 6.09
C GLU A 181 8.49 14.03 6.37
N ASN A 182 9.24 13.76 7.42
CA ASN A 182 10.40 14.51 7.91
C ASN A 182 11.35 13.58 8.69
N GLN A 183 12.50 14.10 9.11
CA GLN A 183 13.52 13.30 9.78
C GLN A 183 13.05 12.72 11.11
N ASP A 184 12.26 13.45 11.89
CA ASP A 184 11.74 12.95 13.18
C ASP A 184 10.86 11.70 12.97
N ARG A 185 10.03 11.71 11.91
CA ARG A 185 9.19 10.56 11.56
C ARG A 185 10.01 9.41 10.99
N ALA A 186 11.06 9.70 10.23
CA ALA A 186 11.99 8.68 9.76
C ALA A 186 12.69 7.99 10.94
N ASN A 187 13.28 8.78 11.86
CA ASN A 187 13.97 8.26 13.03
C ASN A 187 13.07 7.45 13.97
N TYR A 188 11.78 7.79 14.06
CA TYR A 188 10.82 7.06 14.88
C TYR A 188 10.32 5.79 14.18
N ARG A 189 9.89 5.89 12.91
CA ARG A 189 9.18 4.78 12.23
C ARG A 189 10.11 3.76 11.60
N LEU A 190 11.24 4.19 11.01
CA LEU A 190 12.07 3.27 10.22
C LEU A 190 12.77 2.18 11.03
N PRO A 191 13.30 2.43 12.25
CA PRO A 191 13.82 1.35 13.09
C PRO A 191 12.77 0.27 13.39
N LEU A 192 11.54 0.68 13.69
CA LEU A 192 10.42 -0.23 13.91
C LEU A 192 10.08 -0.99 12.62
N PHE A 193 9.91 -0.28 11.51
CA PHE A 193 9.52 -0.85 10.23
C PHE A 193 10.49 -1.93 9.75
N ARG A 194 11.80 -1.69 9.89
CA ARG A 194 12.84 -2.66 9.52
C ARG A 194 12.77 -3.95 10.36
N SER A 195 12.42 -3.85 11.65
CA SER A 195 12.33 -5.01 12.56
C SER A 195 11.06 -5.84 12.39
N LEU A 196 10.09 -5.38 11.58
CA LEU A 196 8.82 -6.09 11.42
C LEU A 196 8.91 -7.18 10.35
N PRO A 197 8.18 -8.31 10.54
CA PRO A 197 8.10 -9.39 9.57
C PRO A 197 7.20 -8.97 8.39
N ILE A 198 7.74 -8.15 7.51
CA ILE A 198 7.06 -7.65 6.32
C ILE A 198 7.93 -8.02 5.13
N ARG A 199 7.37 -8.77 4.20
CA ARG A 199 8.10 -9.27 3.03
C ARG A 199 8.37 -8.17 2.00
N HIS A 200 7.39 -7.35 1.71
CA HIS A 200 7.49 -6.25 0.73
C HIS A 200 7.40 -4.90 1.44
N LYS A 201 8.55 -4.26 1.61
CA LYS A 201 8.70 -2.98 2.32
C LYS A 201 8.93 -1.84 1.35
N LEU A 202 8.06 -0.82 1.39
CA LEU A 202 8.21 0.40 0.62
C LEU A 202 8.29 1.61 1.56
N LEU A 203 8.96 2.68 1.12
CA LEU A 203 8.96 3.97 1.83
C LEU A 203 8.19 5.02 1.03
N PHE A 204 7.26 5.70 1.71
CA PHE A 204 6.53 6.83 1.15
C PHE A 204 6.95 8.13 1.85
N CYS A 205 7.79 8.92 1.20
CA CYS A 205 8.13 10.27 1.63
C CYS A 205 7.10 11.27 1.06
N ALA A 206 5.84 11.13 1.49
CA ALA A 206 4.71 11.91 0.95
C ALA A 206 3.66 12.21 2.05
N PRO A 207 3.45 13.52 2.37
CA PRO A 207 4.13 14.66 1.81
C PRO A 207 5.55 14.82 2.33
N LEU A 208 6.51 15.12 1.45
CA LEU A 208 7.86 15.48 1.86
C LEU A 208 7.88 16.90 2.43
N LEU A 209 8.27 17.04 3.70
CA LEU A 209 8.15 18.28 4.46
C LEU A 209 9.50 18.87 4.92
N GLY A 210 10.59 18.17 4.67
CA GLY A 210 11.95 18.56 5.00
C GLY A 210 12.97 17.70 4.30
N ALA A 211 14.25 18.07 4.43
CA ALA A 211 15.33 17.19 4.04
C ALA A 211 15.28 15.88 4.85
N LEU A 212 15.63 14.77 4.23
CA LEU A 212 15.67 13.44 4.83
C LEU A 212 17.03 12.79 4.58
N ASP A 213 17.68 12.36 5.65
CA ASP A 213 18.75 11.39 5.59
C ASP A 213 18.17 10.00 5.86
N LEU A 214 18.10 9.21 4.81
CA LEU A 214 17.63 7.83 4.82
C LEU A 214 18.78 6.82 4.74
N SER A 215 20.03 7.28 4.57
CA SER A 215 21.19 6.42 4.26
C SER A 215 21.40 5.29 5.25
N GLY A 216 21.08 5.50 6.54
CA GLY A 216 21.14 4.44 7.57
C GLY A 216 19.97 3.46 7.59
N TYR A 217 18.95 3.65 6.72
CA TYR A 217 17.72 2.86 6.68
C TYR A 217 17.47 2.17 5.35
N LEU A 218 18.23 2.54 4.30
CA LEU A 218 18.12 1.93 2.99
C LEU A 218 18.99 0.67 2.94
N ASP A 219 18.35 -0.47 2.94
CA ASP A 219 18.96 -1.80 2.83
C ASP A 219 18.17 -2.67 1.84
N ASP A 220 18.62 -3.89 1.63
CA ASP A 220 18.03 -4.84 0.66
C ASP A 220 16.56 -5.19 0.94
N ASP A 221 16.06 -4.90 2.16
CA ASP A 221 14.66 -5.12 2.53
C ASP A 221 13.74 -4.03 1.98
N ILE A 222 14.26 -2.85 1.59
CA ILE A 222 13.48 -1.76 1.02
C ILE A 222 13.42 -1.89 -0.49
N GLU A 223 12.24 -2.11 -1.04
CA GLU A 223 12.04 -2.36 -2.47
C GLU A 223 11.87 -1.09 -3.30
N GLU A 224 11.34 -0.02 -2.73
CA GLU A 224 11.15 1.26 -3.43
C GLU A 224 11.01 2.41 -2.44
N VAL A 225 11.52 3.58 -2.83
CA VAL A 225 11.25 4.86 -2.17
C VAL A 225 10.45 5.75 -3.11
N SER A 226 9.23 6.11 -2.69
CA SER A 226 8.34 6.99 -3.44
C SER A 226 8.21 8.35 -2.77
N VAL A 227 8.46 9.42 -3.52
CA VAL A 227 8.50 10.79 -3.00
C VAL A 227 7.41 11.66 -3.62
N GLY A 228 6.78 12.50 -2.79
CA GLY A 228 5.77 13.44 -3.27
C GLY A 228 5.58 14.65 -2.38
N GLY A 229 5.30 15.80 -2.99
CA GLY A 229 4.95 17.01 -2.27
C GLY A 229 3.48 17.03 -1.81
N GLU A 230 3.15 17.97 -0.94
CA GLU A 230 1.79 18.15 -0.40
C GLU A 230 0.86 18.77 -1.44
N SER A 231 -0.36 18.24 -1.55
CA SER A 231 -1.39 18.76 -2.45
C SER A 231 -2.34 19.74 -1.74
N GLY A 232 -2.94 20.68 -2.50
CA GLY A 232 -3.96 21.61 -2.00
C GLY A 232 -3.47 23.05 -1.90
N MET A 233 -4.41 23.98 -1.60
CA MET A 233 -4.11 25.41 -1.59
C MET A 233 -3.15 25.80 -0.46
N ASP A 234 -3.29 25.17 0.71
CA ASP A 234 -2.48 25.38 1.90
C ASP A 234 -1.22 24.48 1.95
N ALA A 235 -0.87 23.87 0.82
CA ALA A 235 0.28 22.99 0.75
C ALA A 235 1.56 23.70 1.17
N ARG A 236 2.37 23.01 1.98
CA ARG A 236 3.72 23.44 2.30
C ARG A 236 4.64 23.24 1.11
N VAL A 237 5.71 23.99 1.09
CA VAL A 237 6.67 23.92 -0.04
C VAL A 237 7.44 22.61 0.06
N CYS A 238 7.42 21.84 -1.03
CA CYS A 238 8.36 20.75 -1.25
C CYS A 238 9.59 21.33 -1.97
N ASP A 239 10.77 21.09 -1.45
CA ASP A 239 12.00 21.51 -2.10
C ASP A 239 12.50 20.42 -3.05
N TYR A 240 12.79 20.80 -4.28
CA TYR A 240 13.27 19.87 -5.29
C TYR A 240 14.67 19.32 -4.95
N ASP A 241 15.47 20.08 -4.22
CA ASP A 241 16.80 19.63 -3.79
C ASP A 241 16.69 18.51 -2.74
N TRP A 242 15.66 18.51 -1.88
CA TRP A 242 15.36 17.37 -0.99
C TRP A 242 14.98 16.10 -1.78
N VAL A 243 14.22 16.29 -2.86
CA VAL A 243 13.83 15.17 -3.75
C VAL A 243 15.06 14.57 -4.42
N LEU A 244 15.97 15.42 -4.93
CA LEU A 244 17.22 14.98 -5.56
C LEU A 244 18.18 14.33 -4.56
N ASP A 245 18.16 14.78 -3.32
CA ASP A 245 18.99 14.22 -2.27
C ASP A 245 18.55 12.79 -1.91
N ILE A 246 17.26 12.57 -1.69
CA ILE A 246 16.70 11.21 -1.49
C ILE A 246 17.03 10.32 -2.71
N ARG A 247 16.88 10.84 -3.92
CA ARG A 247 17.27 10.10 -5.14
C ARG A 247 18.72 9.66 -5.11
N ARG A 248 19.66 10.54 -4.71
CA ARG A 248 21.10 10.20 -4.62
C ARG A 248 21.34 9.08 -3.60
N GLN A 249 20.66 9.12 -2.46
CA GLN A 249 20.73 8.09 -1.43
C GLN A 249 20.20 6.75 -1.96
N CYS A 250 19.07 6.75 -2.67
CA CYS A 250 18.51 5.55 -3.29
C CYS A 250 19.45 4.93 -4.34
N ILE A 251 20.05 5.75 -5.21
CA ILE A 251 21.04 5.28 -6.18
C ILE A 251 22.26 4.68 -5.48
N ALA A 252 22.77 5.31 -4.42
CA ALA A 252 23.91 4.80 -3.67
C ALA A 252 23.64 3.46 -2.99
N ALA A 253 22.37 3.20 -2.62
CA ALA A 253 21.93 1.95 -2.00
C ALA A 253 21.35 0.94 -3.03
N ASP A 254 21.38 1.24 -4.33
CA ASP A 254 20.77 0.44 -5.40
C ASP A 254 19.29 0.12 -5.16
N ILE A 255 18.51 1.13 -4.73
CA ILE A 255 17.08 1.02 -4.45
C ILE A 255 16.28 1.85 -5.46
N PRO A 256 15.21 1.31 -6.06
CA PRO A 256 14.29 2.03 -6.94
C PRO A 256 13.76 3.30 -6.29
N PHE A 257 13.71 4.38 -7.06
CA PHE A 257 13.21 5.68 -6.64
C PHE A 257 12.15 6.20 -7.59
N SER A 258 11.03 6.70 -7.05
CA SER A 258 9.98 7.34 -7.82
C SER A 258 9.60 8.72 -7.27
N PHE A 259 9.55 9.71 -8.17
CA PHE A 259 8.98 11.03 -7.87
C PHE A 259 7.58 11.08 -8.45
N HIS A 260 6.57 10.74 -7.65
CA HIS A 260 5.21 10.54 -8.14
C HIS A 260 4.40 11.83 -8.30
N GLN A 261 4.66 12.87 -7.47
CA GLN A 261 4.01 14.17 -7.59
C GLN A 261 4.84 15.32 -7.03
N THR A 262 4.74 16.50 -7.66
CA THR A 262 5.45 17.70 -7.20
C THR A 262 4.85 18.33 -5.95
N GLY A 263 3.60 18.04 -5.64
CA GLY A 263 2.79 18.85 -4.73
C GLY A 263 2.32 20.15 -5.38
N ALA A 264 1.54 20.93 -4.64
CA ALA A 264 0.99 22.21 -5.13
C ALA A 264 2.00 23.35 -5.08
N ARG A 265 3.06 23.23 -4.28
CA ARG A 265 4.14 24.23 -4.12
C ARG A 265 5.49 23.51 -4.19
N LEU A 266 6.23 23.77 -5.26
CA LEU A 266 7.57 23.20 -5.48
C LEU A 266 8.60 24.34 -5.52
N ARG A 267 9.66 24.26 -4.69
CA ARG A 267 10.83 25.12 -4.80
C ARG A 267 11.85 24.45 -5.70
N LYS A 268 12.37 25.19 -6.69
CA LYS A 268 13.46 24.74 -7.56
C LYS A 268 14.31 25.95 -7.95
N GLY A 269 15.63 25.89 -7.75
CA GLY A 269 16.54 26.96 -8.09
C GLY A 269 16.17 28.29 -7.39
N GLY A 270 15.85 28.25 -6.09
CA GLY A 270 15.44 29.40 -5.31
C GLY A 270 14.01 29.94 -5.58
N LYS A 271 13.35 29.48 -6.65
CA LYS A 271 12.01 29.95 -7.03
C LYS A 271 10.94 28.95 -6.60
N VAL A 272 9.80 29.45 -6.04
CA VAL A 272 8.62 28.64 -5.69
C VAL A 272 7.61 28.68 -6.82
N TYR A 273 7.28 27.49 -7.34
CA TYR A 273 6.27 27.30 -8.36
C TYR A 273 4.97 26.82 -7.72
N ARG A 274 3.84 27.42 -8.14
CA ARG A 274 2.50 26.92 -7.82
C ARG A 274 2.04 26.01 -8.96
N ILE A 275 1.75 24.74 -8.64
CA ILE A 275 1.42 23.73 -9.65
C ILE A 275 -0.01 23.26 -9.40
N ARG A 276 -0.88 23.44 -10.39
CA ARG A 276 -2.27 22.99 -10.31
C ARG A 276 -2.34 21.47 -10.20
N ARG A 277 -3.37 20.97 -9.52
CA ARG A 277 -3.52 19.55 -9.17
C ARG A 277 -3.38 18.62 -10.38
N GLU A 278 -3.99 18.96 -11.49
CA GLU A 278 -3.96 18.19 -12.73
C GLU A 278 -2.55 18.00 -13.31
N PHE A 279 -1.62 18.88 -12.96
CA PHE A 279 -0.25 18.84 -13.47
C PHE A 279 0.78 18.25 -12.50
N GLN A 280 0.43 18.04 -11.22
CA GLN A 280 1.41 17.63 -10.20
C GLN A 280 2.10 16.31 -10.55
N HIS A 281 1.35 15.30 -10.99
CA HIS A 281 1.91 14.02 -11.44
C HIS A 281 2.64 14.12 -12.78
N SER A 282 2.09 14.84 -13.74
CA SER A 282 2.72 14.98 -15.06
C SER A 282 4.03 15.78 -15.01
N GLN A 283 4.13 16.80 -14.16
CA GLN A 283 5.36 17.56 -13.94
C GLN A 283 6.43 16.72 -13.24
N ALA A 284 6.04 15.90 -12.25
CA ALA A 284 6.98 14.97 -11.63
C ALA A 284 7.54 13.95 -12.64
N ARG A 285 6.68 13.36 -13.49
CA ARG A 285 7.13 12.47 -14.57
C ARG A 285 8.06 13.16 -15.56
N ARG A 286 7.76 14.41 -15.95
CA ARG A 286 8.59 15.21 -16.86
C ARG A 286 9.96 15.56 -16.28
N ALA A 287 10.14 15.50 -14.97
CA ALA A 287 11.46 15.70 -14.36
C ALA A 287 12.46 14.62 -14.77
N GLY A 288 11.98 13.42 -15.17
CA GLY A 288 12.82 12.34 -15.70
C GLY A 288 13.84 11.80 -14.69
N ILE A 289 13.54 11.93 -13.38
CA ILE A 289 14.49 11.60 -12.30
C ILE A 289 14.22 10.26 -11.61
N ASN A 290 13.21 9.52 -12.05
CA ASN A 290 12.98 8.19 -11.49
C ASN A 290 14.20 7.30 -11.74
N TYR A 291 14.50 6.45 -10.77
CA TYR A 291 15.56 5.46 -10.86
C TYR A 291 14.92 4.07 -10.77
N LYS A 292 15.21 3.23 -11.73
CA LYS A 292 14.80 1.82 -11.78
C LYS A 292 16.04 0.98 -11.89
N ILE A 293 15.98 -0.20 -11.32
CA ILE A 293 17.00 -1.21 -11.47
C ILE A 293 16.54 -2.13 -12.61
N ASP A 294 17.32 -2.23 -13.65
CA ASP A 294 17.12 -3.25 -14.68
C ASP A 294 17.63 -4.60 -14.10
N ARG A 295 16.73 -5.35 -13.44
CA ARG A 295 16.99 -6.70 -12.95
C ARG A 295 16.36 -7.72 -13.87
#